data_4f32c514ae862d9c97ac608d2b359925
#
_entry.id   4f32c514ae862d9c97ac608d2b359925
#
_cell.length_a   1.000
_cell.length_b   1.000
_cell.length_c   1.000
_cell.angle_alpha   90.00
_cell.angle_beta   90.00
_cell.angle_gamma   90.00
#
_symmetry.space_group_name_H-M   'P 1'
#
loop_
_entity.id
_entity.type
_entity.pdbx_description
1 polymer ?
#
loop_
_entity_poly.entity_id
_entity_poly.type
_entity_poly.pdbx_seq_one_letter_code
_entity_poly.pdbx_strand_id
1 'polypeptide(L)'
;MATMTDPPVEGFRLSQLIYDTRYRSMTIQVVAFILIMLGLVWLANNVVTNLQALGKDFDFGFLGNRAGYDINQRLVEYSNDSTHGRAAIVGILNTLLVAVLGCITATILGVFAGVLRLSKNWIVSRLMGVYVEGFRNIPLLLWILVIFAVMTEGTPQPRDFRGEDAEASMILGDSVAITNRGIYIPNLVFNRSLGGNEVDAETGAVVASQSAGDMILLLVVIIAGFVASGFIGRRATAIQEKTGVRPPGTFWMRLGAVIVPALIVLVALGATLEYPELRGFNFADGIHLRNSLIALWFALSLYTGAFIAEIVRAGIMAVSKGQTEAAFALGMRPSWTMNLVILPQALRVIIPPLISQFLNLTKNSSLAIAVGYMDVRSTLGGITINQTGRELEGMLLLGLFYLITSLIISGAMNIYNNSVKLQER
;
A
#
# COMPACT_ATOMS: atom_id res chain seq x y z
N MET A 1 -53.09 -50.03 25.99
CA MET A 1 -52.48 -48.71 25.81
C MET A 1 -51.42 -48.54 26.86
N ALA A 2 -50.14 -48.73 26.49
CA ALA A 2 -49.03 -48.49 27.39
C ALA A 2 -48.65 -47.02 27.24
N THR A 3 -48.79 -46.23 28.31
CA THR A 3 -48.35 -44.87 28.42
C THR A 3 -46.82 -44.89 28.44
N MET A 4 -46.19 -44.41 27.34
CA MET A 4 -44.77 -44.08 27.35
C MET A 4 -44.60 -42.89 28.32
N THR A 5 -44.08 -43.16 29.50
CA THR A 5 -43.62 -42.10 30.40
C THR A 5 -42.27 -41.63 29.86
N ASP A 6 -42.18 -40.34 29.53
CA ASP A 6 -40.91 -39.69 29.18
C ASP A 6 -39.86 -40.03 30.29
N PRO A 7 -38.61 -40.35 29.93
CA PRO A 7 -37.61 -40.57 30.91
C PRO A 7 -37.38 -39.30 31.75
N PRO A 8 -37.16 -39.45 33.07
CA PRO A 8 -36.95 -38.30 33.94
C PRO A 8 -35.79 -37.45 33.45
N VAL A 9 -36.01 -36.15 33.35
CA VAL A 9 -34.96 -35.18 33.02
C VAL A 9 -33.89 -35.26 34.12
N GLU A 10 -32.79 -35.94 33.86
CA GLU A 10 -31.69 -36.00 34.81
C GLU A 10 -31.17 -34.59 35.05
N GLY A 11 -31.19 -34.13 36.30
CA GLY A 11 -30.62 -32.84 36.69
C GLY A 11 -29.14 -32.75 36.35
N PHE A 12 -28.65 -31.58 35.97
CA PHE A 12 -27.24 -31.35 35.64
C PHE A 12 -26.32 -31.81 36.78
N ARG A 13 -25.36 -32.67 36.44
CA ARG A 13 -24.32 -33.19 37.37
C ARG A 13 -22.94 -32.68 36.90
N LEU A 14 -22.10 -32.19 37.82
CA LEU A 14 -20.74 -31.74 37.50
C LEU A 14 -19.90 -32.77 36.75
N SER A 15 -20.13 -34.06 36.96
CA SER A 15 -19.46 -35.13 36.23
C SER A 15 -19.77 -35.12 34.73
N GLN A 16 -20.91 -34.59 34.32
CA GLN A 16 -21.28 -34.46 32.89
C GLN A 16 -20.35 -33.50 32.12
N LEU A 17 -19.75 -32.52 32.80
CA LEU A 17 -18.77 -31.63 32.20
C LEU A 17 -17.52 -32.35 31.64
N ILE A 18 -17.19 -33.49 32.20
CA ILE A 18 -16.01 -34.29 31.84
C ILE A 18 -16.39 -35.51 31.00
N TYR A 19 -17.46 -36.21 31.36
CA TYR A 19 -17.81 -37.49 30.76
C TYR A 19 -18.85 -37.42 29.65
N ASP A 20 -19.71 -36.39 29.63
CA ASP A 20 -20.68 -36.19 28.53
C ASP A 20 -20.02 -35.46 27.36
N THR A 21 -20.06 -36.09 26.18
CA THR A 21 -19.49 -35.54 24.94
C THR A 21 -20.06 -34.18 24.52
N ARG A 22 -21.28 -33.86 24.95
CA ARG A 22 -21.95 -32.61 24.67
C ARG A 22 -21.30 -31.42 25.39
N TYR A 23 -20.92 -31.61 26.67
CA TYR A 23 -20.36 -30.56 27.52
C TYR A 23 -18.82 -30.62 27.57
N ARG A 24 -18.21 -31.78 27.37
CA ARG A 24 -16.74 -31.96 27.44
C ARG A 24 -15.96 -31.04 26.53
N SER A 25 -16.38 -30.88 25.26
CA SER A 25 -15.70 -29.99 24.30
C SER A 25 -15.73 -28.54 24.77
N MET A 26 -16.88 -28.05 25.22
CA MET A 26 -17.05 -26.69 25.74
C MET A 26 -16.26 -26.49 27.04
N THR A 27 -16.28 -27.48 27.96
CA THR A 27 -15.51 -27.46 29.22
C THR A 27 -14.02 -27.33 28.95
N ILE A 28 -13.48 -28.15 28.02
CA ILE A 28 -12.07 -28.08 27.64
C ILE A 28 -11.73 -26.71 27.05
N GLN A 29 -12.57 -26.17 26.19
CA GLN A 29 -12.35 -24.83 25.60
C GLN A 29 -12.34 -23.73 26.67
N VAL A 30 -13.30 -23.75 27.60
CA VAL A 30 -13.37 -22.77 28.70
C VAL A 30 -12.16 -22.88 29.62
N VAL A 31 -11.79 -24.11 30.02
CA VAL A 31 -10.61 -24.33 30.88
C VAL A 31 -9.34 -23.89 30.16
N ALA A 32 -9.16 -24.27 28.90
CA ALA A 32 -8.01 -23.84 28.10
C ALA A 32 -7.96 -22.32 27.97
N PHE A 33 -9.11 -21.66 27.70
CA PHE A 33 -9.21 -20.20 27.64
C PHE A 33 -8.80 -19.55 28.97
N ILE A 34 -9.32 -20.06 30.11
CA ILE A 34 -8.97 -19.54 31.44
C ILE A 34 -7.46 -19.71 31.70
N LEU A 35 -6.88 -20.86 31.38
CA LEU A 35 -5.44 -21.10 31.56
C LEU A 35 -4.59 -20.15 30.71
N ILE A 36 -4.99 -19.93 29.46
CA ILE A 36 -4.33 -18.95 28.57
C ILE A 36 -4.43 -17.53 29.16
N MET A 37 -5.61 -17.13 29.62
CA MET A 37 -5.82 -15.83 30.24
C MET A 37 -4.98 -15.65 31.51
N LEU A 38 -4.95 -16.66 32.39
CA LEU A 38 -4.09 -16.62 33.58
C LEU A 38 -2.60 -16.53 33.23
N GLY A 39 -2.17 -17.27 32.20
CA GLY A 39 -0.81 -17.17 31.66
C GLY A 39 -0.48 -15.78 31.15
N LEU A 40 -1.40 -15.13 30.39
CA LEU A 40 -1.24 -13.78 29.91
C LEU A 40 -1.18 -12.74 31.05
N VAL A 41 -2.06 -12.86 32.05
CA VAL A 41 -2.04 -11.99 33.24
C VAL A 41 -0.73 -12.14 34.01
N TRP A 42 -0.27 -13.39 34.20
CA TRP A 42 1.01 -13.66 34.86
C TRP A 42 2.19 -13.06 34.08
N LEU A 43 2.23 -13.21 32.75
CA LEU A 43 3.25 -12.59 31.90
C LEU A 43 3.21 -11.06 32.00
N ALA A 44 2.03 -10.46 31.91
CA ALA A 44 1.87 -9.00 32.03
C ALA A 44 2.35 -8.49 33.41
N ASN A 45 1.99 -9.19 34.49
CA ASN A 45 2.43 -8.83 35.81
C ASN A 45 3.96 -8.95 35.97
N ASN A 46 4.57 -10.02 35.43
CA ASN A 46 6.03 -10.16 35.43
C ASN A 46 6.73 -9.05 34.65
N VAL A 47 6.19 -8.65 33.49
CA VAL A 47 6.73 -7.52 32.71
C VAL A 47 6.70 -6.23 33.54
N VAL A 48 5.56 -5.91 34.15
CA VAL A 48 5.43 -4.71 34.99
C VAL A 48 6.39 -4.74 36.17
N THR A 49 6.46 -5.86 36.88
CA THR A 49 7.36 -6.03 38.05
C THR A 49 8.82 -5.90 37.65
N ASN A 50 9.23 -6.51 36.54
CA ASN A 50 10.61 -6.41 36.06
C ASN A 50 10.97 -5.00 35.57
N LEU A 51 10.05 -4.31 34.90
CA LEU A 51 10.27 -2.90 34.50
C LEU A 51 10.43 -2.01 35.72
N GLN A 52 9.59 -2.17 36.75
CA GLN A 52 9.71 -1.42 38.00
C GLN A 52 11.03 -1.72 38.71
N ALA A 53 11.48 -2.97 38.78
CA ALA A 53 12.76 -3.36 39.31
C ALA A 53 13.94 -2.74 38.57
N LEU A 54 13.80 -2.46 37.27
CA LEU A 54 14.78 -1.76 36.44
C LEU A 54 14.64 -0.23 36.51
N GLY A 55 13.74 0.31 37.35
CA GLY A 55 13.45 1.73 37.41
C GLY A 55 12.82 2.32 36.15
N LYS A 56 12.19 1.48 35.31
CA LYS A 56 11.53 1.89 34.09
C LYS A 56 10.00 1.82 34.32
N ASP A 57 9.39 2.97 34.50
CA ASP A 57 7.92 3.06 34.50
C ASP A 57 7.37 3.00 33.07
N PHE A 58 6.18 2.42 32.90
CA PHE A 58 5.49 2.41 31.62
C PHE A 58 5.02 3.84 31.29
N ASP A 59 5.67 4.48 30.32
CA ASP A 59 5.42 5.88 29.99
C ASP A 59 5.67 6.16 28.50
N PHE A 60 4.82 6.99 27.91
CA PHE A 60 4.93 7.47 26.54
C PHE A 60 5.51 8.88 26.41
N GLY A 61 5.96 9.50 27.51
CA GLY A 61 6.54 10.84 27.52
C GLY A 61 7.75 10.99 26.61
N PHE A 62 8.46 9.88 26.36
CA PHE A 62 9.60 9.86 25.43
C PHE A 62 9.25 10.34 24.01
N LEU A 63 8.00 10.22 23.58
CA LEU A 63 7.56 10.71 22.27
C LEU A 63 7.69 12.23 22.14
N GLY A 64 7.66 12.97 23.26
CA GLY A 64 7.88 14.42 23.33
C GLY A 64 9.35 14.83 23.32
N ASN A 65 10.28 13.90 23.54
CA ASN A 65 11.70 14.21 23.58
C ASN A 65 12.27 14.43 22.18
N ARG A 66 13.35 15.22 22.08
CA ARG A 66 14.07 15.48 20.84
C ARG A 66 14.64 14.17 20.27
N ALA A 67 14.40 13.93 18.97
CA ALA A 67 14.85 12.71 18.29
C ALA A 67 16.35 12.71 17.98
N GLY A 68 16.92 13.86 17.61
CA GLY A 68 18.36 14.01 17.42
C GLY A 68 18.96 13.29 16.20
N TYR A 69 18.13 12.79 15.27
CA TYR A 69 18.58 12.14 14.04
C TYR A 69 17.84 12.67 12.83
N ASP A 70 18.42 12.53 11.63
CA ASP A 70 17.79 12.96 10.38
C ASP A 70 17.03 11.83 9.70
N ILE A 71 15.94 12.19 8.99
CA ILE A 71 15.17 11.30 8.13
C ILE A 71 15.28 11.82 6.70
N ASN A 72 16.06 11.12 5.91
CA ASN A 72 16.43 11.57 4.57
C ASN A 72 15.28 11.64 3.57
N GLN A 73 14.24 10.84 3.75
CA GLN A 73 13.06 10.81 2.90
C GLN A 73 11.85 11.12 3.77
N ARG A 74 11.17 12.23 3.46
CA ARG A 74 10.10 12.75 4.30
C ARG A 74 9.02 13.40 3.42
N LEU A 75 7.77 13.14 3.77
CA LEU A 75 6.60 13.75 3.13
C LEU A 75 6.10 15.00 3.85
N VAL A 76 6.60 15.21 5.06
CA VAL A 76 6.26 16.36 5.92
C VAL A 76 7.54 16.93 6.52
N GLU A 77 7.51 18.20 6.91
CA GLU A 77 8.65 18.85 7.53
C GLU A 77 9.12 18.12 8.78
N TYR A 78 10.41 17.90 8.84
CA TYR A 78 11.10 17.23 9.92
C TYR A 78 12.55 17.74 10.00
N SER A 79 13.04 17.92 11.20
CA SER A 79 14.44 18.27 11.48
C SER A 79 14.97 17.47 12.65
N ASN A 80 16.27 17.51 12.89
CA ASN A 80 16.92 16.85 14.04
C ASN A 80 16.41 17.38 15.39
N ASP A 81 15.80 18.57 15.43
CA ASP A 81 15.19 19.15 16.63
C ASP A 81 13.74 18.67 16.85
N SER A 82 13.19 17.96 15.88
CA SER A 82 11.86 17.36 16.00
C SER A 82 11.83 16.25 17.05
N THR A 83 10.64 15.98 17.57
CA THR A 83 10.43 14.95 18.60
C THR A 83 10.40 13.53 18.03
N HIS A 84 10.59 12.52 18.88
CA HIS A 84 10.39 11.10 18.51
C HIS A 84 8.99 10.83 17.98
N GLY A 85 7.96 11.49 18.53
CA GLY A 85 6.60 11.40 18.01
C GLY A 85 6.48 11.91 16.57
N ARG A 86 7.16 13.04 16.25
CA ARG A 86 7.20 13.56 14.88
C ARG A 86 7.95 12.60 13.96
N ALA A 87 9.07 12.04 14.41
CA ALA A 87 9.82 11.03 13.66
C ALA A 87 8.97 9.77 13.37
N ALA A 88 8.19 9.31 14.36
CA ALA A 88 7.27 8.18 14.17
C ALA A 88 6.21 8.49 13.12
N ILE A 89 5.63 9.71 13.11
CA ILE A 89 4.66 10.14 12.08
C ILE A 89 5.31 10.11 10.69
N VAL A 90 6.53 10.62 10.53
CA VAL A 90 7.26 10.56 9.25
C VAL A 90 7.47 9.11 8.83
N GLY A 91 7.89 8.23 9.74
CA GLY A 91 8.03 6.79 9.47
C GLY A 91 6.71 6.11 9.06
N ILE A 92 5.59 6.46 9.72
CA ILE A 92 4.25 6.00 9.35
C ILE A 92 3.89 6.42 7.93
N LEU A 93 4.08 7.69 7.59
CA LEU A 93 3.80 8.22 6.26
C LEU A 93 4.67 7.56 5.18
N ASN A 94 5.94 7.33 5.47
CA ASN A 94 6.85 6.61 4.57
C ASN A 94 6.41 5.15 4.36
N THR A 95 5.95 4.47 5.42
CA THR A 95 5.39 3.12 5.32
C THR A 95 4.14 3.10 4.43
N LEU A 96 3.22 4.04 4.66
CA LEU A 96 1.98 4.13 3.88
C LEU A 96 2.25 4.49 2.42
N LEU A 97 3.22 5.37 2.13
CA LEU A 97 3.64 5.70 0.77
C LEU A 97 4.05 4.44 0.00
N VAL A 98 4.98 3.67 0.57
CA VAL A 98 5.46 2.43 -0.07
C VAL A 98 4.34 1.40 -0.19
N ALA A 99 3.48 1.27 0.82
CA ALA A 99 2.36 0.33 0.79
C ALA A 99 1.36 0.69 -0.32
N VAL A 100 0.97 1.96 -0.46
CA VAL A 100 0.03 2.40 -1.49
C VAL A 100 0.65 2.26 -2.88
N LEU A 101 1.86 2.77 -3.10
CA LEU A 101 2.56 2.64 -4.38
C LEU A 101 2.76 1.17 -4.75
N GLY A 102 3.20 0.36 -3.79
CA GLY A 102 3.41 -1.07 -3.98
C GLY A 102 2.13 -1.83 -4.31
N CYS A 103 1.03 -1.58 -3.60
CA CYS A 103 -0.26 -2.22 -3.87
C CYS A 103 -0.80 -1.88 -5.27
N ILE A 104 -0.71 -0.61 -5.69
CA ILE A 104 -1.15 -0.17 -7.02
C ILE A 104 -0.31 -0.84 -8.11
N THR A 105 1.01 -0.72 -8.02
CA THR A 105 1.92 -1.24 -9.05
C THR A 105 1.93 -2.78 -9.08
N ALA A 106 1.91 -3.45 -7.92
CA ALA A 106 1.80 -4.90 -7.85
C ALA A 106 0.49 -5.42 -8.45
N THR A 107 -0.63 -4.69 -8.28
CA THR A 107 -1.91 -5.05 -8.88
C THR A 107 -1.86 -4.92 -10.40
N ILE A 108 -1.33 -3.81 -10.92
CA ILE A 108 -1.19 -3.59 -12.36
C ILE A 108 -0.30 -4.69 -12.97
N LEU A 109 0.88 -4.91 -12.42
CA LEU A 109 1.83 -5.93 -12.89
C LEU A 109 1.25 -7.34 -12.76
N GLY A 110 0.60 -7.64 -11.64
CA GLY A 110 0.02 -8.94 -11.36
C GLY A 110 -1.16 -9.27 -12.27
N VAL A 111 -2.08 -8.33 -12.48
CA VAL A 111 -3.19 -8.52 -13.44
C VAL A 111 -2.64 -8.73 -14.85
N PHE A 112 -1.71 -7.87 -15.28
CA PHE A 112 -1.09 -7.98 -16.60
C PHE A 112 -0.39 -9.34 -16.79
N ALA A 113 0.50 -9.72 -15.87
CA ALA A 113 1.22 -10.98 -15.94
C ALA A 113 0.27 -12.20 -15.83
N GLY A 114 -0.74 -12.14 -14.96
CA GLY A 114 -1.72 -13.22 -14.78
C GLY A 114 -2.55 -13.49 -16.03
N VAL A 115 -3.01 -12.42 -16.70
CA VAL A 115 -3.73 -12.52 -17.98
C VAL A 115 -2.81 -13.03 -19.09
N LEU A 116 -1.58 -12.51 -19.18
CA LEU A 116 -0.62 -12.96 -20.20
C LEU A 116 -0.20 -14.42 -20.03
N ARG A 117 -0.18 -14.97 -18.82
CA ARG A 117 0.05 -16.41 -18.58
C ARG A 117 -1.03 -17.30 -19.18
N LEU A 118 -2.23 -16.78 -19.45
CA LEU A 118 -3.33 -17.48 -20.11
C LEU A 118 -3.29 -17.35 -21.65
N SER A 119 -2.29 -16.61 -22.18
CA SER A 119 -2.12 -16.43 -23.63
C SER A 119 -1.86 -17.75 -24.34
N LYS A 120 -2.43 -17.90 -25.52
CA LYS A 120 -2.14 -19.03 -26.45
C LYS A 120 -0.72 -18.93 -27.04
N ASN A 121 -0.07 -17.76 -26.98
CA ASN A 121 1.30 -17.60 -27.40
C ASN A 121 2.24 -18.22 -26.36
N TRP A 122 2.96 -19.27 -26.80
CA TRP A 122 3.86 -20.04 -25.93
C TRP A 122 4.96 -19.18 -25.32
N ILE A 123 5.57 -18.26 -26.08
CA ILE A 123 6.65 -17.40 -25.61
C ILE A 123 6.16 -16.49 -24.48
N VAL A 124 5.04 -15.81 -24.71
CA VAL A 124 4.46 -14.88 -23.73
C VAL A 124 4.08 -15.61 -22.43
N SER A 125 3.40 -16.76 -22.56
CA SER A 125 3.02 -17.57 -21.40
C SER A 125 4.23 -18.07 -20.62
N ARG A 126 5.30 -18.48 -21.35
CA ARG A 126 6.54 -18.99 -20.73
C ARG A 126 7.33 -17.89 -20.02
N LEU A 127 7.49 -16.72 -20.64
CA LEU A 127 8.17 -15.57 -20.03
C LEU A 127 7.50 -15.12 -18.75
N MET A 128 6.16 -15.00 -18.78
CA MET A 128 5.41 -14.66 -17.56
C MET A 128 5.48 -15.78 -16.51
N GLY A 129 5.58 -17.04 -16.94
CA GLY A 129 5.84 -18.18 -16.06
C GLY A 129 7.17 -18.03 -15.33
N VAL A 130 8.26 -17.75 -16.06
CA VAL A 130 9.60 -17.54 -15.50
C VAL A 130 9.59 -16.38 -14.50
N TYR A 131 8.97 -15.25 -14.85
CA TYR A 131 8.82 -14.13 -13.93
C TYR A 131 8.13 -14.56 -12.62
N VAL A 132 6.96 -15.19 -12.73
CA VAL A 132 6.17 -15.56 -11.53
C VAL A 132 6.90 -16.58 -10.67
N GLU A 133 7.47 -17.63 -11.27
CA GLU A 133 8.21 -18.66 -10.52
C GLU A 133 9.50 -18.09 -9.91
N GLY A 134 10.22 -17.24 -10.64
CA GLY A 134 11.44 -16.61 -10.13
C GLY A 134 11.18 -15.75 -8.89
N PHE A 135 10.19 -14.85 -8.96
CA PHE A 135 9.92 -13.97 -7.82
C PHE A 135 9.27 -14.70 -6.63
N ARG A 136 8.47 -15.73 -6.85
CA ARG A 136 7.81 -16.47 -5.76
C ARG A 136 8.73 -17.41 -5.00
N ASN A 137 9.76 -17.95 -5.64
CA ASN A 137 10.65 -18.96 -5.06
C ASN A 137 11.89 -18.38 -4.37
N ILE A 138 12.18 -17.09 -4.57
CA ILE A 138 13.31 -16.40 -3.94
C ILE A 138 12.77 -15.49 -2.83
N PRO A 139 13.38 -15.45 -1.63
CA PRO A 139 12.97 -14.58 -0.55
C PRO A 139 12.95 -13.09 -0.95
N LEU A 140 11.90 -12.37 -0.55
CA LEU A 140 11.71 -10.95 -0.88
C LEU A 140 12.91 -10.08 -0.48
N LEU A 141 13.51 -10.34 0.68
CA LEU A 141 14.66 -9.58 1.17
C LEU A 141 15.84 -9.62 0.18
N LEU A 142 16.08 -10.77 -0.45
CA LEU A 142 17.15 -10.89 -1.46
C LEU A 142 16.85 -10.03 -2.68
N TRP A 143 15.60 -9.97 -3.13
CA TRP A 143 15.20 -9.07 -4.23
C TRP A 143 15.41 -7.60 -3.89
N ILE A 144 15.07 -7.19 -2.65
CA ILE A 144 15.32 -5.82 -2.19
C ILE A 144 16.81 -5.49 -2.27
N LEU A 145 17.66 -6.37 -1.73
CA LEU A 145 19.12 -6.18 -1.72
C LEU A 145 19.72 -6.17 -3.12
N VAL A 146 19.30 -7.10 -4.00
CA VAL A 146 19.80 -7.16 -5.39
C VAL A 146 19.41 -5.90 -6.17
N ILE A 147 18.16 -5.48 -6.09
CA ILE A 147 17.72 -4.27 -6.80
C ILE A 147 18.44 -3.03 -6.25
N PHE A 148 18.61 -2.94 -4.93
CA PHE A 148 19.36 -1.86 -4.31
C PHE A 148 20.82 -1.83 -4.76
N ALA A 149 21.50 -2.98 -4.78
CA ALA A 149 22.87 -3.10 -5.25
C ALA A 149 23.00 -2.71 -6.73
N VAL A 150 22.11 -3.21 -7.59
CA VAL A 150 22.10 -2.84 -9.03
C VAL A 150 21.92 -1.33 -9.20
N MET A 151 21.04 -0.70 -8.43
CA MET A 151 20.84 0.75 -8.51
C MET A 151 22.05 1.53 -7.98
N THR A 152 22.72 1.04 -6.95
CA THR A 152 23.82 1.75 -6.30
C THR A 152 25.14 1.57 -7.05
N GLU A 153 25.38 0.39 -7.60
CA GLU A 153 26.65 0.05 -8.26
C GLU A 153 26.58 0.14 -9.78
N GLY A 154 25.38 -0.06 -10.36
CA GLY A 154 25.15 -0.11 -11.80
C GLY A 154 24.77 1.22 -12.44
N THR A 155 24.62 2.31 -11.67
CA THR A 155 24.26 3.63 -12.21
C THR A 155 25.37 4.66 -12.00
N PRO A 156 25.48 5.68 -12.88
CA PRO A 156 26.54 6.66 -12.84
C PRO A 156 26.52 7.51 -11.58
N GLN A 157 27.69 8.04 -11.20
CA GLN A 157 27.79 8.99 -10.11
C GLN A 157 27.42 10.40 -10.58
N PRO A 158 26.98 11.32 -9.72
CA PRO A 158 26.67 12.70 -10.11
C PRO A 158 27.83 13.43 -10.79
N ARG A 159 29.07 13.08 -10.47
CA ARG A 159 30.28 13.64 -11.11
C ARG A 159 30.39 13.28 -12.59
N ASP A 160 29.85 12.13 -12.99
CA ASP A 160 29.95 11.60 -14.35
C ASP A 160 29.05 12.38 -15.34
N PHE A 161 28.20 13.29 -14.82
CA PHE A 161 27.36 14.21 -15.59
C PHE A 161 28.03 15.57 -15.86
N ARG A 162 29.32 15.71 -15.54
CA ARG A 162 30.03 17.01 -15.65
C ARG A 162 30.89 17.12 -16.90
N GLY A 163 30.95 18.35 -17.41
CA GLY A 163 31.87 18.76 -18.46
C GLY A 163 31.40 18.38 -19.86
N GLU A 164 32.19 18.77 -20.83
CA GLU A 164 31.92 18.50 -22.26
C GLU A 164 32.11 17.02 -22.61
N ASP A 165 32.98 16.30 -21.86
CA ASP A 165 33.23 14.87 -21.99
C ASP A 165 32.47 14.04 -20.91
N ALA A 166 31.23 14.44 -20.56
CA ALA A 166 30.47 13.72 -19.56
C ALA A 166 30.19 12.28 -20.01
N GLU A 167 30.47 11.30 -19.12
CA GLU A 167 30.21 9.87 -19.36
C GLU A 167 28.73 9.52 -19.24
N ALA A 168 27.93 10.39 -18.56
CA ALA A 168 26.50 10.22 -18.37
C ALA A 168 25.71 11.47 -18.78
N SER A 169 24.50 11.28 -19.26
CA SER A 169 23.58 12.35 -19.61
C SER A 169 22.24 12.19 -18.93
N MET A 170 21.56 13.32 -18.68
CA MET A 170 20.19 13.32 -18.23
C MET A 170 19.27 12.83 -19.36
N ILE A 171 18.15 12.22 -18.98
CA ILE A 171 17.14 11.69 -19.92
C ILE A 171 15.92 12.59 -19.98
N LEU A 172 15.02 12.33 -20.95
CA LEU A 172 13.77 13.08 -21.16
C LEU A 172 14.00 14.60 -21.35
N GLY A 173 15.00 14.97 -22.15
CA GLY A 173 15.30 16.39 -22.43
C GLY A 173 15.85 17.11 -21.21
N ASP A 174 16.84 16.54 -20.57
CA ASP A 174 17.53 17.04 -19.37
C ASP A 174 16.63 17.25 -18.16
N SER A 175 15.54 16.46 -18.08
CA SER A 175 14.60 16.57 -16.98
C SER A 175 14.81 15.53 -15.88
N VAL A 176 15.43 14.40 -16.17
CA VAL A 176 15.59 13.29 -15.23
C VAL A 176 17.02 12.81 -15.17
N ALA A 177 17.60 12.76 -13.98
CA ALA A 177 18.92 12.18 -13.74
C ALA A 177 18.80 10.87 -12.96
N ILE A 178 19.37 9.79 -13.50
CA ILE A 178 19.46 8.49 -12.83
C ILE A 178 20.90 8.34 -12.33
N THR A 179 21.07 8.27 -11.02
CA THR A 179 22.38 8.23 -10.37
C THR A 179 22.49 7.09 -9.35
N ASN A 180 23.70 6.80 -8.94
CA ASN A 180 23.96 5.83 -7.85
C ASN A 180 23.43 6.29 -6.48
N ARG A 181 22.93 7.53 -6.37
CA ARG A 181 22.30 8.08 -5.14
C ARG A 181 20.76 8.08 -5.20
N GLY A 182 20.19 7.92 -6.38
CA GLY A 182 18.76 7.94 -6.63
C GLY A 182 18.40 8.52 -7.99
N ILE A 183 17.11 8.68 -8.19
CA ILE A 183 16.54 9.31 -9.38
C ILE A 183 16.08 10.72 -9.00
N TYR A 184 16.51 11.69 -9.77
CA TYR A 184 16.09 13.10 -9.65
C TYR A 184 15.11 13.39 -10.77
N ILE A 185 13.92 13.86 -10.41
CA ILE A 185 12.83 14.21 -11.33
C ILE A 185 12.37 15.64 -11.08
N PRO A 186 11.73 16.29 -12.07
CA PRO A 186 11.19 17.62 -11.87
C PRO A 186 10.23 17.67 -10.67
N ASN A 187 10.31 18.76 -9.91
CA ASN A 187 9.40 19.08 -8.83
C ASN A 187 8.30 20.01 -9.32
N LEU A 188 7.08 19.81 -8.85
CA LEU A 188 5.96 20.69 -9.10
C LEU A 188 5.94 21.78 -8.03
N VAL A 189 6.28 23.01 -8.40
CA VAL A 189 6.30 24.17 -7.50
C VAL A 189 5.31 25.21 -7.95
N PHE A 190 4.91 26.10 -7.04
CA PHE A 190 3.86 27.07 -7.28
C PHE A 190 4.34 28.48 -7.01
N ASN A 191 4.12 29.39 -7.97
CA ASN A 191 4.41 30.81 -7.82
C ASN A 191 3.43 31.54 -6.88
N ARG A 192 2.30 30.86 -6.52
CA ARG A 192 1.26 31.33 -5.61
C ARG A 192 0.88 30.23 -4.64
N SER A 193 1.87 29.71 -3.90
CA SER A 193 1.64 28.65 -2.92
C SER A 193 0.73 29.13 -1.78
N LEU A 194 -0.16 28.25 -1.31
CA LEU A 194 -1.01 28.50 -0.14
C LEU A 194 -0.21 28.62 1.16
N GLY A 195 0.99 28.08 1.20
CA GLY A 195 1.94 28.22 2.32
C GLY A 195 2.69 29.54 2.33
N GLY A 196 2.48 30.38 1.30
CA GLY A 196 3.26 31.59 1.06
C GLY A 196 4.50 31.29 0.21
N ASN A 197 4.98 32.31 -0.49
CA ASN A 197 6.23 32.24 -1.27
C ASN A 197 7.26 33.17 -0.62
N GLU A 198 8.50 32.74 -0.56
CA GLU A 198 9.61 33.61 -0.22
C GLU A 198 9.91 34.54 -1.39
N VAL A 199 10.35 35.74 -1.06
CA VAL A 199 10.82 36.74 -2.05
C VAL A 199 12.33 36.78 -1.91
N ASP A 200 13.03 36.55 -3.00
CA ASP A 200 14.47 36.69 -3.05
C ASP A 200 14.86 38.12 -2.73
N ALA A 201 15.66 38.30 -1.70
CA ALA A 201 16.06 39.59 -1.17
C ALA A 201 16.94 40.40 -2.14
N GLU A 202 17.63 39.73 -3.08
CA GLU A 202 18.52 40.40 -4.07
C GLU A 202 17.81 40.79 -5.35
N THR A 203 16.91 39.90 -5.83
CA THR A 203 16.25 40.07 -7.13
C THR A 203 14.83 40.58 -7.02
N GLY A 204 14.20 40.50 -5.84
CA GLY A 204 12.78 40.81 -5.62
C GLY A 204 11.85 39.81 -6.30
N ALA A 205 12.36 38.72 -6.86
CA ALA A 205 11.58 37.69 -7.54
C ALA A 205 10.89 36.77 -6.53
N VAL A 206 9.68 36.32 -6.84
CA VAL A 206 8.96 35.33 -6.06
C VAL A 206 9.62 33.97 -6.30
N VAL A 207 10.13 33.37 -5.24
CA VAL A 207 10.66 32.00 -5.28
C VAL A 207 9.49 31.03 -5.25
N ALA A 208 9.34 30.24 -6.32
CA ALA A 208 8.31 29.21 -6.37
C ALA A 208 8.53 28.20 -5.27
N SER A 209 7.48 27.84 -4.54
CA SER A 209 7.53 26.92 -3.40
C SER A 209 6.45 25.85 -3.51
N GLN A 210 6.56 24.82 -2.70
CA GLN A 210 5.56 23.76 -2.58
C GLN A 210 5.18 23.63 -1.12
N SER A 211 3.91 23.80 -0.80
CA SER A 211 3.39 23.57 0.54
C SER A 211 2.53 22.31 0.60
N ALA A 212 2.39 21.76 1.82
CA ALA A 212 1.44 20.67 2.05
C ALA A 212 0.00 21.07 1.69
N GLY A 213 -0.36 22.36 1.88
CA GLY A 213 -1.67 22.88 1.52
C GLY A 213 -1.96 22.77 0.03
N ASP A 214 -0.99 23.07 -0.84
CA ASP A 214 -1.11 22.97 -2.30
C ASP A 214 -1.38 21.53 -2.73
N MET A 215 -0.62 20.59 -2.17
CA MET A 215 -0.78 19.15 -2.48
C MET A 215 -2.10 18.60 -1.97
N ILE A 216 -2.54 18.99 -0.77
CA ILE A 216 -3.84 18.61 -0.21
C ILE A 216 -4.96 19.17 -1.07
N LEU A 217 -4.90 20.44 -1.46
CA LEU A 217 -5.91 21.05 -2.35
C LEU A 217 -6.00 20.29 -3.67
N LEU A 218 -4.87 20.02 -4.32
CA LEU A 218 -4.83 19.28 -5.58
C LEU A 218 -5.41 17.87 -5.42
N LEU A 219 -5.04 17.17 -4.36
CA LEU A 219 -5.56 15.84 -4.05
C LEU A 219 -7.08 15.85 -3.83
N VAL A 220 -7.59 16.81 -3.05
CA VAL A 220 -9.04 16.95 -2.77
C VAL A 220 -9.79 17.20 -4.07
N VAL A 221 -9.28 18.09 -4.94
CA VAL A 221 -9.91 18.39 -6.23
C VAL A 221 -9.91 17.18 -7.15
N ILE A 222 -8.83 16.42 -7.21
CA ILE A 222 -8.77 15.16 -7.98
C ILE A 222 -9.78 14.15 -7.45
N ILE A 223 -9.85 13.94 -6.13
CA ILE A 223 -10.83 13.03 -5.50
C ILE A 223 -12.27 13.48 -5.80
N ALA A 224 -12.57 14.77 -5.65
CA ALA A 224 -13.86 15.33 -5.99
C ALA A 224 -14.22 15.12 -7.47
N GLY A 225 -13.22 15.26 -8.36
CA GLY A 225 -13.33 14.97 -9.79
C GLY A 225 -13.69 13.49 -10.05
N PHE A 226 -13.07 12.55 -9.37
CA PHE A 226 -13.40 11.12 -9.47
C PHE A 226 -14.81 10.83 -8.95
N VAL A 227 -15.22 11.45 -7.85
CA VAL A 227 -16.60 11.33 -7.32
C VAL A 227 -17.60 11.86 -8.34
N ALA A 228 -17.37 13.06 -8.89
CA ALA A 228 -18.21 13.67 -9.94
C ALA A 228 -18.27 12.77 -11.20
N SER A 229 -17.13 12.24 -11.64
CA SER A 229 -17.05 11.27 -12.75
C SER A 229 -17.90 10.02 -12.48
N GLY A 230 -17.92 9.54 -11.22
CA GLY A 230 -18.77 8.43 -10.79
C GLY A 230 -20.27 8.77 -10.90
N PHE A 231 -20.68 9.96 -10.46
CA PHE A 231 -22.07 10.43 -10.61
C PHE A 231 -22.49 10.55 -12.08
N ILE A 232 -21.65 11.14 -12.93
CA ILE A 232 -21.89 11.23 -14.38
C ILE A 232 -22.06 9.83 -14.97
N GLY A 233 -21.21 8.87 -14.59
CA GLY A 233 -21.30 7.49 -15.04
C GLY A 233 -22.61 6.83 -14.64
N ARG A 234 -23.03 6.94 -13.36
CA ARG A 234 -24.31 6.39 -12.85
C ARG A 234 -25.51 6.99 -13.58
N ARG A 235 -25.51 8.32 -13.78
CA ARG A 235 -26.58 9.00 -14.50
C ARG A 235 -26.66 8.55 -15.97
N ALA A 236 -25.51 8.37 -16.62
CA ALA A 236 -25.46 7.88 -18.00
C ALA A 236 -25.99 6.44 -18.13
N THR A 237 -25.69 5.58 -17.16
CA THR A 237 -26.22 4.20 -17.10
C THR A 237 -27.73 4.22 -16.88
N ALA A 238 -28.26 5.03 -15.97
CA ALA A 238 -29.69 5.15 -15.72
C ALA A 238 -30.48 5.69 -16.96
N ILE A 239 -29.88 6.58 -17.75
CA ILE A 239 -30.45 7.04 -19.02
C ILE A 239 -30.43 5.89 -20.04
N GLN A 240 -29.32 5.16 -20.13
CA GLN A 240 -29.19 4.01 -21.03
C GLN A 240 -30.20 2.91 -20.74
N GLU A 241 -30.48 2.64 -19.46
CA GLU A 241 -31.49 1.65 -19.06
C GLU A 241 -32.90 2.06 -19.49
N LYS A 242 -33.21 3.37 -19.49
CA LYS A 242 -34.51 3.90 -19.89
C LYS A 242 -34.69 4.05 -21.39
N THR A 243 -33.62 4.43 -22.12
CA THR A 243 -33.72 4.82 -23.55
C THR A 243 -33.05 3.83 -24.47
N GLY A 244 -32.35 2.81 -23.96
CA GLY A 244 -31.54 1.86 -24.75
C GLY A 244 -30.25 2.46 -25.30
N VAL A 245 -30.04 3.78 -25.22
CA VAL A 245 -28.87 4.48 -25.79
C VAL A 245 -28.10 5.21 -24.72
N ARG A 246 -26.78 4.98 -24.67
CA ARG A 246 -25.90 5.73 -23.79
C ARG A 246 -25.68 7.15 -24.30
N PRO A 247 -25.79 8.19 -23.47
CA PRO A 247 -25.56 9.58 -23.90
C PRO A 247 -24.20 9.74 -24.57
N PRO A 248 -24.13 10.37 -25.74
CA PRO A 248 -22.87 10.62 -26.42
C PRO A 248 -21.99 11.53 -25.58
N GLY A 249 -20.65 11.38 -25.68
CA GLY A 249 -19.71 12.22 -24.95
C GLY A 249 -19.55 11.88 -23.47
N THR A 250 -20.24 10.87 -22.90
CA THR A 250 -20.13 10.48 -21.49
C THR A 250 -18.68 10.24 -21.07
N PHE A 251 -17.84 9.66 -21.93
CA PHE A 251 -16.42 9.44 -21.66
C PHE A 251 -15.70 10.78 -21.46
N TRP A 252 -15.88 11.73 -22.36
CA TRP A 252 -15.25 13.03 -22.29
C TRP A 252 -15.71 13.87 -21.09
N MET A 253 -17.02 13.80 -20.77
CA MET A 253 -17.56 14.45 -19.57
C MET A 253 -16.94 13.88 -18.28
N ARG A 254 -16.78 12.57 -18.20
CA ARG A 254 -16.14 11.91 -17.05
C ARG A 254 -14.66 12.27 -16.93
N LEU A 255 -13.95 12.28 -18.04
CA LEU A 255 -12.54 12.67 -18.10
C LEU A 255 -12.37 14.15 -17.74
N GLY A 256 -13.21 15.01 -18.31
CA GLY A 256 -13.22 16.44 -18.04
C GLY A 256 -13.52 16.77 -16.58
N ALA A 257 -14.41 16.02 -15.92
CA ALA A 257 -14.73 16.21 -14.51
C ALA A 257 -13.51 16.00 -13.58
N VAL A 258 -12.51 15.23 -14.00
CA VAL A 258 -11.26 15.02 -13.23
C VAL A 258 -10.19 16.02 -13.69
N ILE A 259 -9.94 16.12 -14.98
CA ILE A 259 -8.81 16.87 -15.52
C ILE A 259 -9.02 18.38 -15.43
N VAL A 260 -10.21 18.87 -15.78
CA VAL A 260 -10.44 20.33 -15.88
C VAL A 260 -10.30 21.04 -14.52
N PRO A 261 -10.92 20.57 -13.42
CA PRO A 261 -10.71 21.20 -12.11
C PRO A 261 -9.26 21.15 -11.64
N ALA A 262 -8.55 20.03 -11.89
CA ALA A 262 -7.15 19.91 -11.55
C ALA A 262 -6.28 20.92 -12.32
N LEU A 263 -6.51 21.07 -13.63
CA LEU A 263 -5.81 22.07 -14.44
C LEU A 263 -6.12 23.51 -13.98
N ILE A 264 -7.36 23.79 -13.62
CA ILE A 264 -7.73 25.13 -13.09
C ILE A 264 -6.92 25.43 -11.83
N VAL A 265 -6.81 24.47 -10.90
CA VAL A 265 -6.02 24.66 -9.68
C VAL A 265 -4.54 24.84 -10.00
N LEU A 266 -3.97 24.06 -10.91
CA LEU A 266 -2.57 24.21 -11.32
C LEU A 266 -2.29 25.59 -11.90
N VAL A 267 -3.17 26.08 -12.78
CA VAL A 267 -3.04 27.42 -13.38
C VAL A 267 -3.25 28.52 -12.34
N ALA A 268 -4.23 28.38 -11.44
CA ALA A 268 -4.51 29.37 -10.41
C ALA A 268 -3.36 29.52 -9.41
N LEU A 269 -2.71 28.42 -9.05
CA LEU A 269 -1.53 28.44 -8.19
C LEU A 269 -0.25 28.84 -8.95
N GLY A 270 -0.29 28.99 -10.26
CA GLY A 270 0.88 29.30 -11.09
C GLY A 270 1.91 28.17 -11.06
N ALA A 271 1.45 26.94 -11.37
CA ALA A 271 2.29 25.76 -11.37
C ALA A 271 3.43 25.86 -12.36
N THR A 272 4.65 25.59 -11.91
CA THR A 272 5.88 25.52 -12.70
C THR A 272 6.65 24.24 -12.32
N LEU A 273 7.50 23.79 -13.23
CA LEU A 273 8.39 22.64 -12.98
C LEU A 273 9.79 23.15 -12.64
N GLU A 274 10.28 22.75 -11.50
CA GLU A 274 11.66 22.96 -11.08
C GLU A 274 12.46 21.73 -11.44
N TYR A 275 13.42 21.89 -12.36
CA TYR A 275 14.22 20.80 -12.89
C TYR A 275 15.43 20.53 -12.00
N PRO A 276 15.87 19.27 -11.89
CA PRO A 276 17.08 18.94 -11.16
C PRO A 276 18.30 19.51 -11.91
N GLU A 277 19.16 20.22 -11.19
CA GLU A 277 20.39 20.79 -11.69
C GLU A 277 21.60 20.23 -10.92
N LEU A 278 22.69 19.96 -11.63
CA LEU A 278 23.92 19.52 -10.99
C LEU A 278 24.62 20.70 -10.31
N ARG A 279 24.53 20.77 -8.99
CA ARG A 279 25.18 21.81 -8.15
C ARG A 279 26.21 21.17 -7.23
N GLY A 280 27.45 21.61 -7.34
CA GLY A 280 28.51 21.05 -6.48
C GLY A 280 28.73 19.55 -6.73
N PHE A 281 28.57 18.70 -5.73
CA PHE A 281 28.83 17.24 -5.80
C PHE A 281 27.57 16.40 -5.96
N ASN A 282 26.42 17.03 -6.16
CA ASN A 282 25.15 16.33 -6.28
C ASN A 282 24.17 17.11 -7.13
N PHE A 283 23.05 16.47 -7.51
CA PHE A 283 21.91 17.18 -8.03
C PHE A 283 21.17 17.91 -6.90
N ALA A 284 20.82 19.15 -7.13
CA ALA A 284 19.96 19.98 -6.31
C ALA A 284 18.65 20.23 -7.07
N ASP A 285 17.67 20.78 -6.40
CA ASP A 285 16.33 21.05 -6.91
C ASP A 285 15.62 19.76 -7.40
N GLY A 286 14.38 19.89 -7.80
CA GLY A 286 13.58 18.72 -8.16
C GLY A 286 13.28 17.79 -6.96
N ILE A 287 12.67 16.64 -7.26
CA ILE A 287 12.38 15.59 -6.27
C ILE A 287 13.47 14.51 -6.35
N HIS A 288 14.12 14.27 -5.23
CA HIS A 288 15.11 13.20 -5.09
C HIS A 288 14.44 11.91 -4.57
N LEU A 289 14.24 10.95 -5.45
CA LEU A 289 13.79 9.59 -5.11
C LEU A 289 15.01 8.73 -4.81
N ARG A 290 15.26 8.43 -3.54
CA ARG A 290 16.43 7.65 -3.11
C ARG A 290 16.37 6.21 -3.60
N ASN A 291 17.54 5.61 -3.83
CA ASN A 291 17.66 4.20 -4.22
C ASN A 291 16.97 3.26 -3.22
N SER A 292 16.99 3.56 -1.92
CA SER A 292 16.34 2.76 -0.90
C SER A 292 14.81 2.70 -1.08
N LEU A 293 14.15 3.83 -1.39
CA LEU A 293 12.72 3.87 -1.71
C LEU A 293 12.42 3.08 -2.98
N ILE A 294 13.19 3.33 -4.05
CA ILE A 294 12.94 2.74 -5.36
C ILE A 294 13.14 1.23 -5.28
N ALA A 295 14.24 0.77 -4.70
CA ALA A 295 14.54 -0.65 -4.57
C ALA A 295 13.47 -1.38 -3.76
N LEU A 296 13.04 -0.81 -2.63
CA LEU A 296 11.98 -1.37 -1.81
C LEU A 296 10.66 -1.42 -2.58
N TRP A 297 10.25 -0.31 -3.20
CA TRP A 297 9.02 -0.23 -3.97
C TRP A 297 8.98 -1.21 -5.14
N PHE A 298 10.06 -1.26 -5.95
CA PHE A 298 10.14 -2.19 -7.08
C PHE A 298 10.15 -3.65 -6.62
N ALA A 299 10.96 -4.00 -5.61
CA ALA A 299 11.01 -5.36 -5.10
C ALA A 299 9.65 -5.83 -4.58
N LEU A 300 8.98 -5.00 -3.76
CA LEU A 300 7.64 -5.29 -3.25
C LEU A 300 6.62 -5.43 -4.37
N SER A 301 6.69 -4.55 -5.39
CA SER A 301 5.77 -4.56 -6.53
C SER A 301 5.94 -5.80 -7.39
N LEU A 302 7.17 -6.15 -7.75
CA LEU A 302 7.45 -7.33 -8.57
C LEU A 302 7.15 -8.63 -7.82
N TYR A 303 7.56 -8.71 -6.55
CA TYR A 303 7.32 -9.88 -5.72
C TYR A 303 5.82 -10.12 -5.49
N THR A 304 5.10 -9.11 -4.99
CA THR A 304 3.66 -9.22 -4.74
C THR A 304 2.87 -9.36 -6.03
N GLY A 305 3.32 -8.69 -7.12
CA GLY A 305 2.76 -8.83 -8.45
C GLY A 305 2.80 -10.27 -8.98
N ALA A 306 3.86 -11.01 -8.68
CA ALA A 306 3.97 -12.43 -9.03
C ALA A 306 2.91 -13.30 -8.31
N PHE A 307 2.62 -13.03 -7.04
CA PHE A 307 1.53 -13.71 -6.32
C PHE A 307 0.16 -13.30 -6.86
N ILE A 308 -0.05 -12.01 -7.12
CA ILE A 308 -1.30 -11.52 -7.71
C ILE A 308 -1.52 -12.13 -9.11
N ALA A 309 -0.47 -12.28 -9.92
CA ALA A 309 -0.56 -12.92 -11.23
C ALA A 309 -1.11 -14.36 -11.14
N GLU A 310 -0.66 -15.13 -10.15
CA GLU A 310 -1.17 -16.47 -9.92
C GLU A 310 -2.62 -16.46 -9.43
N ILE A 311 -2.98 -15.53 -8.53
CA ILE A 311 -4.35 -15.36 -8.05
C ILE A 311 -5.29 -15.02 -9.22
N VAL A 312 -4.88 -14.09 -10.09
CA VAL A 312 -5.67 -13.70 -11.28
C VAL A 312 -5.83 -14.87 -12.25
N ARG A 313 -4.74 -15.57 -12.56
CA ARG A 313 -4.76 -16.76 -13.41
C ARG A 313 -5.70 -17.83 -12.85
N ALA A 314 -5.54 -18.18 -11.58
CA ALA A 314 -6.35 -19.17 -10.89
C ALA A 314 -7.83 -18.76 -10.84
N GLY A 315 -8.13 -17.50 -10.56
CA GLY A 315 -9.49 -17.00 -10.52
C GLY A 315 -10.22 -17.04 -11.87
N ILE A 316 -9.51 -16.73 -12.96
CA ILE A 316 -10.09 -16.86 -14.32
C ILE A 316 -10.31 -18.33 -14.65
N MET A 317 -9.38 -19.21 -14.31
CA MET A 317 -9.49 -20.65 -14.57
C MET A 317 -10.52 -21.36 -13.68
N ALA A 318 -10.90 -20.79 -12.56
CA ALA A 318 -11.93 -21.33 -11.67
C ALA A 318 -13.35 -21.24 -12.26
N VAL A 319 -13.56 -20.35 -13.23
CA VAL A 319 -14.85 -20.25 -13.94
C VAL A 319 -15.02 -21.46 -14.86
N SER A 320 -16.13 -22.20 -14.70
CA SER A 320 -16.36 -23.43 -15.47
C SER A 320 -16.44 -23.15 -16.97
N LYS A 321 -15.90 -24.06 -17.79
CA LYS A 321 -15.94 -23.97 -19.25
C LYS A 321 -17.38 -23.91 -19.78
N GLY A 322 -18.33 -24.58 -19.11
CA GLY A 322 -19.75 -24.55 -19.46
C GLY A 322 -20.34 -23.14 -19.48
N GLN A 323 -19.86 -22.23 -18.67
CA GLN A 323 -20.28 -20.81 -18.72
C GLN A 323 -19.87 -20.13 -20.03
N THR A 324 -18.69 -20.45 -20.52
CA THR A 324 -18.19 -19.93 -21.80
C THR A 324 -18.94 -20.54 -22.96
N GLU A 325 -19.20 -21.85 -22.93
CA GLU A 325 -19.96 -22.59 -23.95
C GLU A 325 -21.41 -22.11 -24.01
N ALA A 326 -22.06 -21.93 -22.86
CA ALA A 326 -23.43 -21.40 -22.80
C ALA A 326 -23.52 -19.97 -23.37
N ALA A 327 -22.53 -19.10 -23.05
CA ALA A 327 -22.47 -17.76 -23.60
C ALA A 327 -22.31 -17.76 -25.13
N PHE A 328 -21.49 -18.65 -25.67
CA PHE A 328 -21.33 -18.81 -27.12
C PHE A 328 -22.57 -19.39 -27.77
N ALA A 329 -23.26 -20.34 -27.13
CA ALA A 329 -24.55 -20.87 -27.62
C ALA A 329 -25.63 -19.77 -27.74
N LEU A 330 -25.56 -18.72 -26.90
CA LEU A 330 -26.41 -17.53 -26.99
C LEU A 330 -25.91 -16.50 -28.02
N GLY A 331 -24.88 -16.80 -28.81
CA GLY A 331 -24.31 -15.90 -29.81
C GLY A 331 -23.50 -14.73 -29.24
N MET A 332 -23.08 -14.80 -27.97
CA MET A 332 -22.28 -13.73 -27.35
C MET A 332 -20.88 -13.66 -27.96
N ARG A 333 -20.40 -12.45 -28.24
CA ARG A 333 -19.02 -12.21 -28.68
C ARG A 333 -18.03 -12.50 -27.54
N PRO A 334 -16.78 -12.95 -27.84
CA PRO A 334 -15.78 -13.27 -26.82
C PRO A 334 -15.53 -12.16 -25.79
N SER A 335 -15.52 -10.89 -26.22
CA SER A 335 -15.34 -9.75 -25.31
C SER A 335 -16.52 -9.57 -24.34
N TRP A 336 -17.74 -9.83 -24.79
CA TRP A 336 -18.93 -9.77 -23.94
C TRP A 336 -18.97 -10.97 -22.98
N THR A 337 -18.64 -12.17 -23.46
CA THR A 337 -18.48 -13.35 -22.61
C THR A 337 -17.47 -13.10 -21.49
N MET A 338 -16.30 -12.52 -21.84
CA MET A 338 -15.30 -12.16 -20.83
C MET A 338 -15.83 -11.14 -19.81
N ASN A 339 -16.40 -10.03 -20.27
CA ASN A 339 -16.77 -8.92 -19.40
C ASN A 339 -18.07 -9.16 -18.59
N LEU A 340 -19.04 -9.90 -19.15
CA LEU A 340 -20.35 -10.06 -18.53
C LEU A 340 -20.52 -11.40 -17.81
N VAL A 341 -19.74 -12.42 -18.17
CA VAL A 341 -19.90 -13.78 -17.63
C VAL A 341 -18.68 -14.19 -16.81
N ILE A 342 -17.48 -14.14 -17.43
CA ILE A 342 -16.27 -14.69 -16.80
C ILE A 342 -15.72 -13.75 -15.72
N LEU A 343 -15.51 -12.48 -16.05
CA LEU A 343 -14.86 -11.53 -15.17
C LEU A 343 -15.63 -11.31 -13.85
N PRO A 344 -16.98 -11.15 -13.82
CA PRO A 344 -17.71 -11.02 -12.57
C PRO A 344 -17.61 -12.26 -11.66
N GLN A 345 -17.53 -13.46 -12.24
CA GLN A 345 -17.35 -14.70 -11.48
C GLN A 345 -15.90 -14.85 -11.01
N ALA A 346 -14.92 -14.58 -11.88
CA ALA A 346 -13.50 -14.62 -11.54
C ALA A 346 -13.14 -13.64 -10.41
N LEU A 347 -13.67 -12.42 -10.44
CA LEU A 347 -13.39 -11.41 -9.40
C LEU A 347 -13.80 -11.86 -8.00
N ARG A 348 -14.84 -12.67 -7.85
CA ARG A 348 -15.23 -13.22 -6.55
C ARG A 348 -14.19 -14.18 -5.98
N VAL A 349 -13.48 -14.89 -6.85
CA VAL A 349 -12.40 -15.80 -6.45
C VAL A 349 -11.09 -15.03 -6.24
N ILE A 350 -10.86 -13.97 -7.02
CA ILE A 350 -9.63 -13.15 -7.00
C ILE A 350 -9.58 -12.24 -5.77
N ILE A 351 -10.69 -11.55 -5.43
CA ILE A 351 -10.70 -10.48 -4.43
C ILE A 351 -10.28 -10.95 -3.04
N PRO A 352 -10.79 -12.06 -2.46
CA PRO A 352 -10.41 -12.46 -1.12
C PRO A 352 -8.91 -12.74 -0.95
N PRO A 353 -8.22 -13.50 -1.83
CA PRO A 353 -6.77 -13.66 -1.74
C PRO A 353 -5.99 -12.36 -2.01
N LEU A 354 -6.52 -11.46 -2.87
CA LEU A 354 -5.90 -10.16 -3.14
C LEU A 354 -5.79 -9.29 -1.89
N ILE A 355 -6.82 -9.32 -1.02
CA ILE A 355 -6.79 -8.65 0.28
C ILE A 355 -5.59 -9.11 1.10
N SER A 356 -5.36 -10.43 1.16
CA SER A 356 -4.23 -11.01 1.88
C SER A 356 -2.89 -10.53 1.31
N GLN A 357 -2.78 -10.34 -0.01
CA GLN A 357 -1.56 -9.81 -0.61
C GLN A 357 -1.30 -8.35 -0.23
N PHE A 358 -2.33 -7.51 -0.16
CA PHE A 358 -2.17 -6.12 0.30
C PHE A 358 -1.74 -6.03 1.76
N LEU A 359 -2.33 -6.87 2.62
CA LEU A 359 -1.92 -6.98 4.03
C LEU A 359 -0.47 -7.45 4.16
N ASN A 360 -0.07 -8.44 3.37
CA ASN A 360 1.30 -8.95 3.38
C ASN A 360 2.30 -7.90 2.86
N LEU A 361 1.99 -7.20 1.76
CA LEU A 361 2.84 -6.15 1.20
C LEU A 361 3.08 -5.04 2.24
N THR A 362 2.02 -4.59 2.92
CA THR A 362 2.11 -3.55 3.96
C THR A 362 3.00 -3.99 5.12
N LYS A 363 2.93 -5.25 5.55
CA LYS A 363 3.81 -5.79 6.60
C LYS A 363 5.25 -5.98 6.11
N ASN A 364 5.41 -6.43 4.88
CA ASN A 364 6.72 -6.65 4.25
C ASN A 364 7.50 -5.34 4.01
N SER A 365 6.81 -4.16 4.02
CA SER A 365 7.52 -2.88 3.99
C SER A 365 8.51 -2.71 5.14
N SER A 366 8.32 -3.42 6.27
CA SER A 366 9.25 -3.44 7.40
C SER A 366 10.65 -3.96 7.05
N LEU A 367 10.83 -4.66 5.92
CA LEU A 367 12.13 -5.04 5.39
C LEU A 367 12.95 -3.85 4.85
N ALA A 368 12.33 -2.67 4.78
CA ALA A 368 12.95 -1.39 4.41
C ALA A 368 14.26 -1.08 5.15
N ILE A 369 14.35 -1.53 6.39
CA ILE A 369 15.53 -1.35 7.23
C ILE A 369 16.82 -1.90 6.60
N ALA A 370 16.69 -2.96 5.78
CA ALA A 370 17.83 -3.61 5.14
C ALA A 370 18.55 -2.74 4.09
N VAL A 371 17.84 -1.74 3.54
CA VAL A 371 18.37 -0.79 2.54
C VAL A 371 18.39 0.65 3.05
N GLY A 372 18.21 0.83 4.37
CA GLY A 372 18.26 2.15 5.01
C GLY A 372 17.08 3.07 4.67
N TYR A 373 15.95 2.54 4.23
CA TYR A 373 14.73 3.34 4.09
C TYR A 373 14.04 3.50 5.45
N MET A 374 13.77 4.75 5.81
CA MET A 374 13.28 5.10 7.14
C MET A 374 11.75 5.04 7.22
N ASP A 375 11.23 3.84 7.32
CA ASP A 375 9.83 3.53 7.61
C ASP A 375 9.52 3.58 9.12
N VAL A 376 8.31 3.23 9.53
CA VAL A 376 7.91 3.18 10.95
C VAL A 376 8.74 2.16 11.75
N ARG A 377 9.18 1.05 11.12
CA ARG A 377 10.01 0.03 11.78
C ARG A 377 11.41 0.58 12.04
N SER A 378 11.98 1.33 11.11
CA SER A 378 13.31 1.94 11.24
C SER A 378 13.30 3.11 12.22
N THR A 379 12.30 3.98 12.18
CA THR A 379 12.19 5.15 13.06
C THR A 379 11.77 4.74 14.46
N LEU A 380 10.51 4.39 14.67
CA LEU A 380 9.95 4.06 15.98
C LEU A 380 10.52 2.75 16.54
N GLY A 381 10.48 1.67 15.74
CA GLY A 381 10.90 0.32 16.15
C GLY A 381 12.42 0.10 16.17
N GLY A 382 13.20 1.03 15.64
CA GLY A 382 14.66 0.97 15.58
C GLY A 382 15.30 2.09 16.40
N ILE A 383 15.47 3.26 15.81
CA ILE A 383 16.26 4.36 16.38
C ILE A 383 15.64 4.85 17.68
N THR A 384 14.34 5.14 17.71
CA THR A 384 13.67 5.65 18.91
C THR A 384 13.80 4.70 20.10
N ILE A 385 13.55 3.39 19.89
CA ILE A 385 13.71 2.38 20.95
C ILE A 385 15.16 2.34 21.47
N ASN A 386 16.14 2.32 20.56
CA ASN A 386 17.55 2.25 20.92
C ASN A 386 18.02 3.49 21.70
N GLN A 387 17.53 4.70 21.34
CA GLN A 387 17.93 5.93 22.02
C GLN A 387 17.24 6.11 23.36
N THR A 388 15.98 5.70 23.48
CA THR A 388 15.17 5.95 24.68
C THR A 388 15.17 4.79 25.66
N GLY A 389 15.55 3.59 25.23
CA GLY A 389 15.46 2.36 26.03
C GLY A 389 14.02 1.96 26.37
N ARG A 390 13.01 2.49 25.63
CA ARG A 390 11.58 2.22 25.79
C ARG A 390 11.10 1.14 24.81
N GLU A 391 11.62 -0.07 25.02
CA GLU A 391 11.42 -1.18 24.10
C GLU A 391 9.97 -1.67 24.07
N LEU A 392 9.34 -1.79 25.24
CA LEU A 392 7.97 -2.29 25.34
C LEU A 392 6.97 -1.31 24.72
N GLU A 393 7.06 -0.04 25.11
CA GLU A 393 6.17 1.02 24.63
C GLU A 393 6.33 1.23 23.12
N GLY A 394 7.58 1.27 22.62
CA GLY A 394 7.87 1.40 21.20
C GLY A 394 7.36 0.21 20.38
N MET A 395 7.53 -1.02 20.87
CA MET A 395 7.01 -2.22 20.20
C MET A 395 5.48 -2.30 20.24
N LEU A 396 4.85 -1.87 21.33
CA LEU A 396 3.38 -1.79 21.40
C LEU A 396 2.83 -0.77 20.40
N LEU A 397 3.41 0.41 20.28
CA LEU A 397 3.02 1.41 19.28
C LEU A 397 3.22 0.91 17.86
N LEU A 398 4.33 0.23 17.60
CA LEU A 398 4.62 -0.37 16.29
C LEU A 398 3.59 -1.46 15.95
N GLY A 399 3.29 -2.35 16.91
CA GLY A 399 2.28 -3.38 16.76
C GLY A 399 0.88 -2.80 16.54
N LEU A 400 0.53 -1.76 17.29
CA LEU A 400 -0.74 -1.03 17.15
C LEU A 400 -0.87 -0.40 15.76
N PHE A 401 0.19 0.22 15.23
CA PHE A 401 0.20 0.77 13.88
C PHE A 401 -0.11 -0.29 12.82
N TYR A 402 0.59 -1.45 12.84
CA TYR A 402 0.33 -2.51 11.88
C TYR A 402 -1.05 -3.15 12.06
N LEU A 403 -1.54 -3.25 13.30
CA LEU A 403 -2.89 -3.76 13.58
C LEU A 403 -3.95 -2.82 12.98
N ILE A 404 -3.89 -1.52 13.29
CA ILE A 404 -4.84 -0.52 12.79
C ILE A 404 -4.82 -0.49 11.26
N THR A 405 -3.64 -0.43 10.65
CA THR A 405 -3.50 -0.42 9.20
C THR A 405 -4.08 -1.68 8.57
N SER A 406 -3.85 -2.85 9.17
CA SER A 406 -4.42 -4.11 8.71
C SER A 406 -5.95 -4.14 8.82
N LEU A 407 -6.50 -3.62 9.90
CA LEU A 407 -7.96 -3.52 10.09
C LEU A 407 -8.60 -2.56 9.08
N ILE A 408 -7.96 -1.42 8.78
CA ILE A 408 -8.43 -0.46 7.77
C ILE A 408 -8.45 -1.12 6.38
N ILE A 409 -7.35 -1.76 5.98
CA ILE A 409 -7.26 -2.44 4.68
C ILE A 409 -8.32 -3.55 4.60
N SER A 410 -8.42 -4.40 5.62
CA SER A 410 -9.41 -5.48 5.67
C SER A 410 -10.84 -4.96 5.62
N GLY A 411 -11.14 -3.91 6.37
CA GLY A 411 -12.45 -3.26 6.38
C GLY A 411 -12.84 -2.69 5.01
N ALA A 412 -11.95 -1.90 4.39
CA ALA A 412 -12.16 -1.31 3.08
C ALA A 412 -12.40 -2.39 2.01
N MET A 413 -11.58 -3.44 2.02
CA MET A 413 -11.70 -4.53 1.07
C MET A 413 -12.94 -5.41 1.30
N ASN A 414 -13.38 -5.59 2.55
CA ASN A 414 -14.65 -6.28 2.83
C ASN A 414 -15.86 -5.50 2.32
N ILE A 415 -15.86 -4.18 2.46
CA ILE A 415 -16.89 -3.31 1.87
C ILE A 415 -16.92 -3.50 0.35
N TYR A 416 -15.76 -3.46 -0.30
CA TYR A 416 -15.65 -3.69 -1.73
C TYR A 416 -16.12 -5.09 -2.14
N ASN A 417 -15.68 -6.13 -1.43
CA ASN A 417 -16.10 -7.52 -1.68
C ASN A 417 -17.61 -7.69 -1.59
N ASN A 418 -18.26 -7.07 -0.60
CA ASN A 418 -19.71 -7.10 -0.47
C ASN A 418 -20.45 -6.39 -1.61
N SER A 419 -19.85 -5.35 -2.20
CA SER A 419 -20.41 -4.64 -3.36
C SER A 419 -20.35 -5.45 -4.66
N VAL A 420 -19.41 -6.41 -4.75
CA VAL A 420 -19.21 -7.25 -5.95
C VAL A 420 -19.94 -8.60 -5.85
N LYS A 421 -20.43 -8.97 -4.66
CA LYS A 421 -21.27 -10.19 -4.50
C LYS A 421 -22.55 -10.02 -5.31
N LEU A 422 -22.80 -10.98 -6.24
CA LEU A 422 -24.12 -11.08 -6.87
C LEU A 422 -25.13 -11.52 -5.77
N GLN A 423 -26.22 -10.82 -5.66
CA GLN A 423 -27.36 -11.32 -4.88
C GLN A 423 -27.97 -12.50 -5.67
N GLU A 424 -27.81 -13.70 -5.15
CA GLU A 424 -28.62 -14.83 -5.60
C GLU A 424 -30.08 -14.51 -5.27
N ARG A 425 -30.89 -14.37 -6.33
CA ARG A 425 -32.35 -14.28 -6.19
C ARG A 425 -32.94 -15.65 -6.23
#